data_d418ae91f1339f3ff70b0a4a1052c028
#
_entry.id   d418ae91f1339f3ff70b0a4a1052c028
#
_cell.length_a   1.000
_cell.length_b   1.000
_cell.length_c   1.000
_cell.angle_alpha   90.00
_cell.angle_beta   90.00
_cell.angle_gamma   90.00
#
_symmetry.space_group_name_H-M   'P 1'
#
loop_
_entity.id
_entity.type
_entity.pdbx_description
1 polymer ?
#
loop_
_entity_poly.entity_id
_entity_poly.type
_entity_poly.pdbx_seq_one_letter_code
_entity_poly.pdbx_strand_id
1 'polypeptide(L)'
;TEYEQKAIDCANRIIEFTHFLLAIGYKPEDKGEPVKVAVHTSCAARREMNVHLSGWQLIDGMENVERIVHDHESECCGFGGTFSVKQADISGAMVTDKVAALKETGATEIISADCGCMMNIGGKIAKDEPNMPRPKHIASFLLERTGGKA
;
A
#
# COMPACT_ATOMS: atom_id res chain seq x y z
N THR A 1 -11.78 15.70 -30.96
CA THR A 1 -11.50 17.14 -30.66
C THR A 1 -10.02 17.31 -30.30
N GLU A 2 -9.49 18.54 -30.40
CA GLU A 2 -8.11 18.85 -30.01
C GLU A 2 -7.81 18.47 -28.53
N TYR A 3 -8.79 18.66 -27.65
CA TYR A 3 -8.67 18.26 -26.24
C TYR A 3 -8.68 16.75 -26.04
N GLU A 4 -9.41 16.02 -26.86
CA GLU A 4 -9.45 14.55 -26.81
C GLU A 4 -8.07 13.95 -27.11
N GLN A 5 -7.40 14.41 -28.17
CA GLN A 5 -6.06 13.95 -28.49
C GLN A 5 -5.05 14.30 -27.38
N LYS A 6 -5.11 15.52 -26.83
CA LYS A 6 -4.27 15.93 -25.70
C LYS A 6 -4.51 15.07 -24.46
N ALA A 7 -5.76 14.69 -24.19
CA ALA A 7 -6.11 13.81 -23.07
C ALA A 7 -5.54 12.40 -23.27
N ILE A 8 -5.66 11.84 -24.48
CA ILE A 8 -5.07 10.55 -24.85
C ILE A 8 -3.54 10.58 -24.68
N ASP A 9 -2.89 11.61 -25.22
CA ASP A 9 -1.44 11.77 -25.15
C ASP A 9 -0.95 11.93 -23.70
N CYS A 10 -1.74 12.59 -22.85
CA CYS A 10 -1.45 12.70 -21.43
C CYS A 10 -1.62 11.34 -20.73
N ALA A 11 -2.74 10.66 -20.95
CA ALA A 11 -3.04 9.37 -20.34
C ALA A 11 -1.98 8.31 -20.68
N ASN A 12 -1.50 8.29 -21.93
CA ASN A 12 -0.46 7.36 -22.39
C ASN A 12 0.91 7.57 -21.72
N ARG A 13 1.12 8.72 -21.06
CA ARG A 13 2.36 9.02 -20.33
C ARG A 13 2.25 8.81 -18.82
N ILE A 14 1.05 8.50 -18.32
CA ILE A 14 0.86 8.22 -16.90
C ILE A 14 1.20 6.75 -16.65
N ILE A 15 2.12 6.53 -15.74
CA ILE A 15 2.50 5.20 -15.26
C ILE A 15 2.48 5.19 -13.74
N GLU A 16 2.04 4.10 -13.17
CA GLU A 16 2.07 3.91 -11.72
C GLU A 16 3.52 3.71 -11.25
N PHE A 17 3.82 4.17 -10.04
CA PHE A 17 5.17 4.25 -9.50
C PHE A 17 5.91 2.90 -9.48
N THR A 18 5.28 1.84 -9.00
CA THR A 18 5.92 0.52 -8.92
C THR A 18 6.09 -0.12 -10.30
N HIS A 19 5.15 0.09 -11.22
CA HIS A 19 5.28 -0.29 -12.62
C HIS A 19 6.45 0.45 -13.29
N PHE A 20 6.58 1.76 -13.04
CA PHE A 20 7.70 2.54 -13.56
C PHE A 20 9.05 2.00 -13.08
N LEU A 21 9.18 1.72 -11.79
CA LEU A 21 10.42 1.17 -11.24
C LEU A 21 10.82 -0.15 -11.91
N LEU A 22 9.86 -1.06 -12.11
CA LEU A 22 10.12 -2.32 -12.81
C LEU A 22 10.44 -2.10 -14.29
N ALA A 23 9.77 -1.16 -14.96
CA ALA A 23 10.01 -0.86 -16.37
C ALA A 23 11.42 -0.34 -16.65
N ILE A 24 12.01 0.41 -15.71
CA ILE A 24 13.41 0.86 -15.81
C ILE A 24 14.42 -0.17 -15.27
N GLY A 25 13.96 -1.36 -14.89
CA GLY A 25 14.82 -2.43 -14.36
C GLY A 25 15.36 -2.15 -12.94
N TYR A 26 14.69 -1.29 -12.16
CA TYR A 26 15.10 -0.98 -10.81
C TYR A 26 15.04 -2.23 -9.92
N LYS A 27 16.14 -2.48 -9.22
CA LYS A 27 16.25 -3.52 -8.19
C LYS A 27 16.67 -2.86 -6.89
N PRO A 28 15.81 -2.87 -5.85
CA PRO A 28 16.17 -2.26 -4.58
C PRO A 28 17.32 -3.03 -3.92
N GLU A 29 18.46 -2.37 -3.72
CA GLU A 29 19.58 -2.91 -2.95
C GLU A 29 19.26 -2.71 -1.46
N ASP A 30 18.78 -3.76 -0.81
CA ASP A 30 18.36 -3.70 0.58
C ASP A 30 19.56 -3.53 1.54
N LYS A 31 19.52 -2.47 2.34
CA LYS A 31 20.54 -2.11 3.34
C LYS A 31 20.00 -2.15 4.76
N GLY A 32 18.76 -2.60 4.94
CA GLY A 32 18.10 -2.66 6.25
C GLY A 32 18.29 -3.99 6.95
N GLU A 33 18.01 -3.97 8.25
CA GLU A 33 17.92 -5.19 9.06
C GLU A 33 16.73 -6.06 8.64
N PRO A 34 16.73 -7.37 8.95
CA PRO A 34 15.60 -8.24 8.67
C PRO A 34 14.27 -7.69 9.21
N VAL A 35 13.23 -7.67 8.37
CA VAL A 35 11.93 -7.10 8.71
C VAL A 35 10.78 -7.93 8.15
N LYS A 36 9.69 -8.04 8.93
CA LYS A 36 8.41 -8.63 8.50
C LYS A 36 7.45 -7.55 8.06
N VAL A 37 6.93 -7.67 6.85
CA VAL A 37 6.11 -6.65 6.19
C VAL A 37 4.75 -7.21 5.83
N ALA A 38 3.68 -6.56 6.27
CA ALA A 38 2.33 -6.78 5.74
C ALA A 38 2.01 -5.70 4.71
N VAL A 39 1.50 -6.11 3.54
CA VAL A 39 1.18 -5.16 2.46
C VAL A 39 -0.32 -5.04 2.31
N HIS A 40 -0.83 -3.81 2.43
CA HIS A 40 -2.20 -3.50 2.06
C HIS A 40 -2.26 -2.90 0.67
N THR A 41 -3.06 -3.50 -0.22
CA THR A 41 -3.31 -2.99 -1.57
C THR A 41 -4.74 -2.46 -1.67
N SER A 42 -4.92 -1.26 -2.23
CA SER A 42 -6.25 -0.70 -2.43
C SER A 42 -7.06 -1.48 -3.48
N CYS A 43 -8.39 -1.31 -3.42
CA CYS A 43 -9.28 -1.98 -4.38
C CYS A 43 -8.96 -1.60 -5.83
N ALA A 44 -8.71 -0.31 -6.10
CA ALA A 44 -8.35 0.18 -7.44
C ALA A 44 -7.00 -0.38 -7.90
N ALA A 45 -5.99 -0.37 -7.02
CA ALA A 45 -4.68 -0.92 -7.33
C ALA A 45 -4.75 -2.41 -7.72
N ARG A 46 -5.62 -3.18 -7.06
CA ARG A 46 -5.74 -4.61 -7.29
C ARG A 46 -6.65 -4.95 -8.48
N ARG A 47 -7.84 -4.34 -8.54
CA ARG A 47 -8.91 -4.79 -9.47
C ARG A 47 -8.84 -4.12 -10.83
N GLU A 48 -8.35 -2.88 -10.88
CA GLU A 48 -8.34 -2.09 -12.11
C GLU A 48 -6.95 -2.00 -12.73
N MET A 49 -5.91 -1.85 -11.91
CA MET A 49 -4.56 -1.56 -12.37
C MET A 49 -3.59 -2.73 -12.26
N ASN A 50 -3.89 -3.75 -11.46
CA ASN A 50 -3.00 -4.90 -11.13
C ASN A 50 -1.62 -4.50 -10.58
N VAL A 51 -1.48 -3.28 -10.07
CA VAL A 51 -0.21 -2.75 -9.55
C VAL A 51 0.23 -3.38 -8.22
N HIS A 52 -0.63 -4.14 -7.57
CA HIS A 52 -0.25 -4.94 -6.41
C HIS A 52 0.87 -5.95 -6.74
N LEU A 53 0.87 -6.52 -7.94
CA LEU A 53 1.87 -7.49 -8.38
C LEU A 53 3.26 -6.85 -8.49
N SER A 54 3.34 -5.65 -9.04
CA SER A 54 4.61 -4.91 -9.16
C SER A 54 5.14 -4.47 -7.79
N GLY A 55 4.26 -4.01 -6.90
CA GLY A 55 4.62 -3.69 -5.52
C GLY A 55 5.16 -4.91 -4.77
N TRP A 56 4.51 -6.06 -4.89
CA TRP A 56 4.99 -7.31 -4.29
C TRP A 56 6.33 -7.74 -4.87
N GLN A 57 6.49 -7.69 -6.20
CA GLN A 57 7.74 -8.05 -6.86
C GLN A 57 8.93 -7.23 -6.36
N LEU A 58 8.74 -5.92 -6.12
CA LEU A 58 9.78 -5.07 -5.56
C LEU A 58 10.11 -5.45 -4.11
N ILE A 59 9.11 -5.72 -3.28
CA ILE A 59 9.28 -6.09 -1.87
C ILE A 59 9.90 -7.49 -1.75
N ASP A 60 9.36 -8.47 -2.48
CA ASP A 60 9.83 -9.85 -2.47
C ASP A 60 11.25 -10.00 -3.06
N GLY A 61 11.69 -9.01 -3.85
CA GLY A 61 13.06 -8.93 -4.37
C GLY A 61 14.11 -8.38 -3.39
N MET A 62 13.70 -7.97 -2.19
CA MET A 62 14.58 -7.42 -1.16
C MET A 62 15.09 -8.53 -0.22
N GLU A 63 16.41 -8.55 0.05
CA GLU A 63 17.07 -9.68 0.72
C GLU A 63 16.62 -9.88 2.18
N ASN A 64 16.42 -8.77 2.91
CA ASN A 64 16.08 -8.82 4.34
C ASN A 64 14.61 -8.46 4.61
N VAL A 65 13.71 -8.66 3.64
CA VAL A 65 12.27 -8.38 3.78
C VAL A 65 11.47 -9.65 3.61
N GLU A 66 10.75 -10.04 4.66
CA GLU A 66 9.78 -11.14 4.63
C GLU A 66 8.38 -10.55 4.50
N ARG A 67 7.74 -10.73 3.34
CA ARG A 67 6.35 -10.31 3.14
C ARG A 67 5.40 -11.36 3.69
N ILE A 68 4.58 -10.95 4.66
CA ILE A 68 3.56 -11.80 5.28
C ILE A 68 2.21 -11.53 4.61
N VAL A 69 1.57 -12.59 4.15
CA VAL A 69 0.19 -12.56 3.61
C VAL A 69 -0.79 -12.60 4.79
N HIS A 70 -1.84 -11.81 4.71
CA HIS A 70 -2.92 -11.81 5.72
C HIS A 70 -4.28 -12.16 5.08
N ASP A 71 -5.19 -12.71 5.86
CA ASP A 71 -6.45 -13.28 5.38
C ASP A 71 -7.31 -12.28 4.59
N HIS A 72 -7.36 -11.03 5.02
CA HIS A 72 -8.15 -9.98 4.37
C HIS A 72 -7.35 -9.15 3.34
N GLU A 73 -6.27 -9.70 2.76
CA GLU A 73 -5.37 -8.94 1.87
C GLU A 73 -6.10 -8.31 0.67
N SER A 74 -7.04 -9.03 0.05
CA SER A 74 -7.81 -8.55 -1.10
C SER A 74 -9.03 -7.69 -0.75
N GLU A 75 -9.35 -7.53 0.52
CA GLU A 75 -10.52 -6.79 0.96
C GLU A 75 -10.28 -5.30 1.09
N CYS A 76 -11.37 -4.53 0.95
CA CYS A 76 -11.35 -3.08 1.10
C CYS A 76 -11.07 -2.68 2.55
N CYS A 77 -10.32 -1.59 2.74
CA CYS A 77 -10.10 -1.00 4.07
C CYS A 77 -11.28 -0.18 4.58
N GLY A 78 -12.35 -0.01 3.78
CA GLY A 78 -13.52 0.79 4.14
C GLY A 78 -13.39 2.30 3.90
N PHE A 79 -12.27 2.82 3.38
CA PHE A 79 -12.12 4.27 3.16
C PHE A 79 -13.16 4.81 2.15
N GLY A 80 -13.09 4.39 0.88
CA GLY A 80 -14.06 4.74 -0.18
C GLY A 80 -14.38 6.24 -0.34
N GLY A 81 -13.49 7.14 0.09
CA GLY A 81 -13.70 8.58 0.04
C GLY A 81 -14.94 9.00 0.85
N THR A 82 -15.98 9.49 0.16
CA THR A 82 -17.25 9.90 0.82
C THR A 82 -17.99 8.75 1.51
N PHE A 83 -17.69 7.50 1.16
CA PHE A 83 -18.28 6.32 1.79
C PHE A 83 -17.97 6.26 3.28
N SER A 84 -16.73 6.52 3.67
CA SER A 84 -16.31 6.50 5.06
C SER A 84 -17.02 7.57 5.93
N VAL A 85 -17.51 8.64 5.30
CA VAL A 85 -18.29 9.70 5.99
C VAL A 85 -19.77 9.37 6.01
N LYS A 86 -20.33 8.93 4.86
CA LYS A 86 -21.78 8.69 4.73
C LYS A 86 -22.23 7.36 5.34
N GLN A 87 -21.33 6.38 5.40
CA GLN A 87 -21.57 5.03 5.92
C GLN A 87 -20.54 4.68 7.00
N ALA A 88 -20.41 5.56 7.98
CA ALA A 88 -19.34 5.49 8.98
C ALA A 88 -19.31 4.17 9.76
N ASP A 89 -20.49 3.62 10.09
CA ASP A 89 -20.59 2.35 10.83
C ASP A 89 -20.05 1.18 10.01
N ILE A 90 -20.39 1.11 8.71
CA ILE A 90 -19.93 0.05 7.81
C ILE A 90 -18.44 0.21 7.57
N SER A 91 -17.99 1.42 7.26
CA SER A 91 -16.56 1.73 7.09
C SER A 91 -15.75 1.39 8.35
N GLY A 92 -16.29 1.71 9.50
CA GLY A 92 -15.69 1.40 10.80
C GLY A 92 -15.55 -0.10 11.06
N ALA A 93 -16.55 -0.90 10.71
CA ALA A 93 -16.47 -2.37 10.78
C ALA A 93 -15.37 -2.90 9.85
N MET A 94 -15.39 -2.49 8.58
CA MET A 94 -14.40 -2.93 7.58
C MET A 94 -12.96 -2.62 7.98
N VAL A 95 -12.68 -1.41 8.51
CA VAL A 95 -11.33 -1.07 8.94
C VAL A 95 -10.93 -1.79 10.22
N THR A 96 -11.89 -2.15 11.06
CA THR A 96 -11.64 -2.95 12.27
C THR A 96 -11.16 -4.34 11.91
N ASP A 97 -11.87 -5.03 11.00
CA ASP A 97 -11.49 -6.36 10.51
C ASP A 97 -10.12 -6.32 9.81
N LYS A 98 -9.88 -5.29 9.00
CA LYS A 98 -8.58 -5.08 8.34
C LYS A 98 -7.44 -4.92 9.35
N VAL A 99 -7.62 -4.11 10.39
CA VAL A 99 -6.59 -3.89 11.43
C VAL A 99 -6.36 -5.16 12.24
N ALA A 100 -7.41 -5.92 12.55
CA ALA A 100 -7.29 -7.20 13.22
C ALA A 100 -6.44 -8.20 12.41
N ALA A 101 -6.75 -8.37 11.12
CA ALA A 101 -5.99 -9.24 10.22
C ALA A 101 -4.52 -8.80 10.07
N LEU A 102 -4.26 -7.49 9.97
CA LEU A 102 -2.89 -6.97 9.94
C LEU A 102 -2.14 -7.25 11.26
N LYS A 103 -2.80 -7.12 12.40
CA LYS A 103 -2.23 -7.40 13.73
C LYS A 103 -1.82 -8.87 13.88
N GLU A 104 -2.65 -9.79 13.39
CA GLU A 104 -2.41 -11.24 13.45
C GLU A 104 -1.15 -11.65 12.67
N THR A 105 -0.73 -10.88 11.67
CA THR A 105 0.52 -11.15 10.92
C THR A 105 1.77 -11.06 11.78
N GLY A 106 1.75 -10.30 12.86
CA GLY A 106 2.94 -9.95 13.64
C GLY A 106 3.98 -9.14 12.85
N ALA A 107 3.59 -8.56 11.72
CA ALA A 107 4.47 -7.71 10.91
C ALA A 107 4.88 -6.46 11.68
N THR A 108 6.15 -6.09 11.56
CA THR A 108 6.70 -4.89 12.19
C THR A 108 6.62 -3.65 11.33
N GLU A 109 6.29 -3.83 10.05
CA GLU A 109 6.00 -2.75 9.08
C GLU A 109 4.71 -3.06 8.32
N ILE A 110 3.91 -2.04 8.09
CA ILE A 110 2.71 -2.11 7.23
C ILE A 110 2.93 -1.18 6.05
N ILE A 111 2.80 -1.70 4.84
CA ILE A 111 3.11 -0.96 3.60
C ILE A 111 1.86 -0.81 2.76
N SER A 112 1.67 0.36 2.17
CA SER A 112 0.62 0.60 1.16
C SER A 112 1.09 1.62 0.14
N ALA A 113 0.48 1.63 -1.05
CA ALA A 113 0.67 2.66 -2.07
C ALA A 113 -0.51 3.65 -2.15
N ASP A 114 -1.52 3.52 -1.28
CA ASP A 114 -2.74 4.32 -1.32
C ASP A 114 -2.89 5.13 -0.04
N CYS A 115 -2.78 6.46 -0.18
CA CYS A 115 -2.85 7.39 0.96
C CYS A 115 -4.22 7.38 1.67
N GLY A 116 -5.32 7.15 0.93
CA GLY A 116 -6.66 7.05 1.52
C GLY A 116 -6.78 5.83 2.43
N CYS A 117 -6.30 4.67 1.96
CA CYS A 117 -6.24 3.46 2.77
C CYS A 117 -5.32 3.64 3.98
N MET A 118 -4.16 4.28 3.78
CA MET A 118 -3.20 4.54 4.86
C MET A 118 -3.81 5.44 5.96
N MET A 119 -4.55 6.48 5.59
CA MET A 119 -5.24 7.34 6.54
C MET A 119 -6.29 6.59 7.34
N ASN A 120 -7.12 5.77 6.68
CA ASN A 120 -8.18 5.01 7.35
C ASN A 120 -7.62 3.95 8.30
N ILE A 121 -6.71 3.11 7.81
CA ILE A 121 -6.04 2.07 8.62
C ILE A 121 -5.20 2.71 9.73
N GLY A 122 -4.39 3.70 9.40
CA GLY A 122 -3.53 4.38 10.37
C GLY A 122 -4.30 5.14 11.44
N GLY A 123 -5.45 5.73 11.09
CA GLY A 123 -6.35 6.37 12.04
C GLY A 123 -6.96 5.38 13.03
N LYS A 124 -7.39 4.20 12.53
CA LYS A 124 -7.91 3.13 13.38
C LYS A 124 -6.82 2.56 14.30
N ILE A 125 -5.63 2.29 13.77
CA ILE A 125 -4.47 1.83 14.57
C ILE A 125 -4.14 2.85 15.66
N ALA A 126 -4.08 4.14 15.32
CA ALA A 126 -3.76 5.18 16.30
C ALA A 126 -4.75 5.25 17.47
N LYS A 127 -6.01 4.93 17.18
CA LYS A 127 -7.08 4.98 18.17
C LYS A 127 -7.12 3.72 19.05
N ASP A 128 -7.04 2.55 18.45
CA ASP A 128 -7.39 1.29 19.10
C ASP A 128 -6.17 0.40 19.39
N GLU A 129 -5.10 0.55 18.62
CA GLU A 129 -3.89 -0.29 18.67
C GLU A 129 -2.60 0.55 18.62
N PRO A 130 -2.38 1.48 19.57
CA PRO A 130 -1.31 2.48 19.50
C PRO A 130 0.11 1.90 19.43
N ASN A 131 0.28 0.62 19.77
CA ASN A 131 1.57 -0.09 19.71
C ASN A 131 1.82 -0.77 18.35
N MET A 132 0.83 -0.83 17.45
CA MET A 132 1.03 -1.33 16.10
C MET A 132 1.74 -0.30 15.22
N PRO A 133 2.54 -0.76 14.22
CA PRO A 133 3.11 0.13 13.23
C PRO A 133 2.00 0.78 12.39
N ARG A 134 2.15 2.07 12.11
CA ARG A 134 1.25 2.75 11.17
C ARG A 134 1.66 2.44 9.72
N PRO A 135 0.71 2.41 8.77
CA PRO A 135 1.03 2.19 7.38
C PRO A 135 2.01 3.25 6.85
N LYS A 136 3.02 2.79 6.14
CA LYS A 136 4.04 3.58 5.46
C LYS A 136 3.84 3.46 3.95
N HIS A 137 4.07 4.54 3.20
CA HIS A 137 3.99 4.49 1.75
C HIS A 137 5.14 3.64 1.17
N ILE A 138 4.85 2.82 0.16
CA ILE A 138 5.85 1.94 -0.46
C ILE A 138 7.09 2.71 -0.95
N ALA A 139 6.92 3.93 -1.47
CA ALA A 139 8.05 4.76 -1.90
C ALA A 139 8.98 5.14 -0.73
N SER A 140 8.40 5.52 0.43
CA SER A 140 9.18 5.82 1.63
C SER A 140 9.88 4.58 2.17
N PHE A 141 9.19 3.43 2.17
CA PHE A 141 9.79 2.16 2.57
C PHE A 141 10.99 1.79 1.70
N LEU A 142 10.83 1.82 0.37
CA LEU A 142 11.92 1.52 -0.56
C LEU A 142 13.09 2.50 -0.39
N LEU A 143 12.81 3.79 -0.22
CA LEU A 143 13.84 4.82 -0.01
C LEU A 143 14.65 4.55 1.27
N GLU A 144 13.99 4.31 2.39
CA GLU A 144 14.63 4.01 3.68
C GLU A 144 15.48 2.73 3.58
N ARG A 145 14.92 1.67 2.98
CA ARG A 145 15.60 0.39 2.82
C ARG A 145 16.85 0.45 1.94
N THR A 146 16.89 1.40 1.00
CA THR A 146 18.06 1.59 0.10
C THR A 146 19.03 2.65 0.59
N GLY A 147 18.89 3.10 1.83
CA GLY A 147 19.81 4.02 2.50
C GLY A 147 19.51 5.50 2.31
N GLY A 148 18.33 5.84 1.77
CA GLY A 148 17.81 7.21 1.75
C GLY A 148 17.15 7.61 3.07
N LYS A 149 16.84 8.92 3.20
CA LYS A 149 16.04 9.44 4.32
C LYS A 149 14.70 9.92 3.78
N ALA A 150 13.59 9.45 4.34
CA ALA A 150 12.25 9.89 4.04
C ALA A 150 11.86 11.12 4.88
#